data_98a1fb0feae2cb1caea6f7ced9298230
#
_entry.id   98a1fb0feae2cb1caea6f7ced9298230
#
_cell.length_a   1.000
_cell.length_b   1.000
_cell.length_c   1.000
_cell.angle_alpha   90.00
_cell.angle_beta   90.00
_cell.angle_gamma   90.00
#
_symmetry.space_group_name_H-M   'P 1'
#
loop_
_entity.id
_entity.type
_entity.pdbx_description
1 polymer ?
#
loop_
_entity_poly.entity_id
_entity_poly.type
_entity_poly.pdbx_seq_one_letter_code
_entity_poly.pdbx_strand_id
1 'polypeptide(L)'
;MRIGISIITTPGHNIWNNGIGQNVYHLANTLARIPFVEKVFLINTGDQETHAHGVGGIANEYSLLSLAEARENIDVAIELSGALDTSWIKRVRATGGKVVYHNCGQPYASLVEPTIFNKPSFFGDAERCDAVWQLPKDAIFNNMMSVIHRCPVHT
;
A
#
# COMPACT_ATOMS: atom_id res chain seq x y z
N MET A 1 0.02 17.24 5.41
CA MET A 1 -0.54 15.88 5.22
C MET A 1 0.56 14.86 5.49
N ARG A 2 0.28 13.84 6.31
CA ARG A 2 1.22 12.78 6.67
C ARG A 2 0.79 11.50 5.93
N ILE A 3 1.72 10.88 5.20
CA ILE A 3 1.44 9.73 4.34
C ILE A 3 2.20 8.51 4.87
N GLY A 4 1.53 7.36 4.96
CA GLY A 4 2.15 6.08 5.25
C GLY A 4 2.09 5.15 4.05
N ILE A 5 3.20 4.51 3.69
CA ILE A 5 3.26 3.53 2.60
C ILE A 5 3.51 2.15 3.20
N SER A 6 2.64 1.18 2.89
CA SER A 6 2.82 -0.18 3.39
C SER A 6 4.07 -0.83 2.80
N ILE A 7 4.82 -1.53 3.66
CA ILE A 7 5.99 -2.30 3.28
C ILE A 7 6.03 -3.62 4.05
N ILE A 8 6.28 -4.70 3.34
CA ILE A 8 6.49 -6.00 3.97
C ILE A 8 7.93 -6.10 4.45
N THR A 9 8.11 -6.40 5.72
CA THR A 9 9.42 -6.65 6.30
C THR A 9 9.48 -8.09 6.78
N THR A 10 10.46 -8.84 6.31
CA THR A 10 10.71 -10.22 6.76
C THR A 10 12.19 -10.42 7.02
N PRO A 11 12.58 -11.22 8.04
CA PRO A 11 13.97 -11.49 8.31
C PRO A 11 14.71 -12.01 7.06
N GLY A 12 15.87 -11.43 6.77
CA GLY A 12 16.68 -11.80 5.60
C GLY A 12 16.18 -11.25 4.25
N HIS A 13 15.04 -10.57 4.20
CA HIS A 13 14.56 -9.92 2.98
C HIS A 13 15.14 -8.51 2.85
N ASN A 14 15.68 -8.19 1.67
CA ASN A 14 16.10 -6.83 1.33
C ASN A 14 15.14 -6.27 0.27
N ILE A 15 14.66 -5.05 0.48
CA ILE A 15 13.74 -4.39 -0.45
C ILE A 15 14.32 -4.25 -1.86
N TRP A 16 15.63 -4.18 -1.98
CA TRP A 16 16.32 -4.08 -3.27
C TRP A 16 16.31 -5.38 -4.06
N ASN A 17 15.94 -6.48 -3.44
CA ASN A 17 15.86 -7.80 -4.10
C ASN A 17 14.56 -7.98 -4.90
N ASN A 18 13.60 -7.06 -4.77
CA ASN A 18 12.34 -7.15 -5.52
C ASN A 18 11.85 -5.76 -5.97
N GLY A 19 11.15 -5.74 -7.11
CA GLY A 19 10.67 -4.49 -7.71
C GLY A 19 9.62 -3.77 -6.88
N ILE A 20 8.81 -4.48 -6.08
CA ILE A 20 7.78 -3.86 -5.24
C ILE A 20 8.42 -3.06 -4.11
N GLY A 21 9.44 -3.61 -3.45
CA GLY A 21 10.20 -2.89 -2.43
C GLY A 21 10.87 -1.63 -2.98
N GLN A 22 11.48 -1.73 -4.16
CA GLN A 22 12.07 -0.57 -4.84
C GLN A 22 11.01 0.50 -5.16
N ASN A 23 9.80 0.10 -5.56
CA ASN A 23 8.70 1.03 -5.82
C ASN A 23 8.28 1.79 -4.56
N VAL A 24 8.31 1.16 -3.38
CA VAL A 24 8.07 1.85 -2.10
C VAL A 24 9.05 3.00 -1.91
N TYR A 25 10.35 2.75 -2.11
CA TYR A 25 11.39 3.76 -1.98
C TYR A 25 11.20 4.92 -2.96
N HIS A 26 10.99 4.61 -4.23
CA HIS A 26 10.80 5.63 -5.25
C HIS A 26 9.54 6.45 -5.03
N LEU A 27 8.45 5.81 -4.60
CA LEU A 27 7.22 6.51 -4.26
C LEU A 27 7.41 7.42 -3.03
N ALA A 28 8.07 6.93 -1.98
CA ALA A 28 8.36 7.73 -0.79
C ALA A 28 9.16 9.00 -1.14
N ASN A 29 10.21 8.85 -1.94
CA ASN A 29 11.02 9.97 -2.43
C ASN A 29 10.23 10.96 -3.29
N THR A 30 9.31 10.47 -4.09
CA THR A 30 8.46 11.32 -4.93
C THR A 30 7.50 12.12 -4.07
N LEU A 31 6.82 11.47 -3.13
CA LEU A 31 5.84 12.09 -2.24
C LEU A 31 6.49 13.10 -1.28
N ALA A 32 7.69 12.80 -0.76
CA ALA A 32 8.41 13.70 0.13
C ALA A 32 8.79 15.06 -0.51
N ARG A 33 8.78 15.15 -1.84
CA ARG A 33 9.05 16.40 -2.58
C ARG A 33 7.80 17.25 -2.81
N ILE A 34 6.63 16.75 -2.47
CA ILE A 34 5.37 17.46 -2.68
C ILE A 34 5.18 18.49 -1.56
N PRO A 35 5.00 19.79 -1.83
CA PRO A 35 5.02 20.86 -0.82
C PRO A 35 4.00 20.71 0.31
N PHE A 36 2.85 20.08 0.06
CA PHE A 36 1.81 19.86 1.07
C PHE A 36 1.92 18.52 1.80
N VAL A 37 2.91 17.69 1.47
CA VAL A 37 3.26 16.48 2.23
C VAL A 37 4.23 16.89 3.32
N GLU A 38 3.79 16.78 4.55
CA GLU A 38 4.56 17.13 5.75
C GLU A 38 5.58 16.05 6.08
N LYS A 39 5.16 14.80 5.98
CA LYS A 39 6.00 13.66 6.30
C LYS A 39 5.53 12.39 5.60
N VAL A 40 6.50 11.57 5.20
CA VAL A 40 6.27 10.22 4.68
C VAL A 40 6.80 9.21 5.69
N PHE A 41 6.00 8.19 5.95
CA PHE A 41 6.30 7.06 6.84
C PHE A 41 6.22 5.76 6.05
N LEU A 42 6.88 4.73 6.54
CA LEU A 42 6.67 3.35 6.12
C LEU A 42 5.78 2.65 7.15
N ILE A 43 4.84 1.84 6.70
CA ILE A 43 3.95 1.04 7.55
C ILE A 43 4.41 -0.41 7.47
N ASN A 44 4.91 -0.95 8.57
CA ASN A 44 5.34 -2.34 8.63
C ASN A 44 4.13 -3.29 8.61
N THR A 45 4.00 -4.07 7.55
CA THR A 45 2.95 -5.10 7.39
C THR A 45 3.49 -6.52 7.53
N GLY A 46 4.78 -6.67 7.79
CA GLY A 46 5.44 -7.96 7.95
C GLY A 46 5.76 -8.29 9.41
N ASP A 47 6.99 -8.66 9.66
CA ASP A 47 7.46 -8.97 11.01
C ASP A 47 7.57 -7.70 11.86
N GLN A 48 6.72 -7.61 12.88
CA GLN A 48 6.63 -6.44 13.76
C GLN A 48 7.76 -6.40 14.80
N GLU A 49 8.44 -7.51 15.02
CA GLU A 49 9.49 -7.60 16.05
C GLU A 49 10.86 -7.17 15.55
N THR A 50 11.08 -7.18 14.23
CA THR A 50 12.39 -6.91 13.61
C THR A 50 12.36 -5.75 12.63
N HIS A 51 12.01 -4.56 13.11
CA HIS A 51 11.93 -3.33 12.30
C HIS A 51 13.18 -3.02 11.44
N ALA A 52 14.34 -3.57 11.80
CA ALA A 52 15.60 -3.22 11.16
C ALA A 52 16.01 -4.13 9.98
N HIS A 53 15.43 -5.31 9.84
CA HIS A 53 16.04 -6.33 9.00
C HIS A 53 15.53 -6.43 7.55
N GLY A 54 14.38 -5.89 7.20
CA GLY A 54 13.81 -6.09 5.86
C GLY A 54 13.88 -4.87 4.94
N VAL A 55 14.12 -3.70 5.47
CA VAL A 55 14.00 -2.43 4.72
C VAL A 55 15.35 -1.81 4.34
N GLY A 56 16.47 -2.43 4.72
CA GLY A 56 17.82 -1.91 4.41
C GLY A 56 18.01 -0.46 4.86
N GLY A 57 18.69 0.35 4.06
CA GLY A 57 18.95 1.76 4.36
C GLY A 57 17.72 2.67 4.33
N ILE A 58 16.60 2.23 3.79
CA ILE A 58 15.39 3.06 3.66
C ILE A 58 14.79 3.45 5.02
N ALA A 59 14.96 2.61 6.04
CA ALA A 59 14.52 2.93 7.41
C ALA A 59 15.31 4.09 8.04
N ASN A 60 16.48 4.41 7.51
CA ASN A 60 17.28 5.56 7.96
C ASN A 60 16.74 6.88 7.39
N GLU A 61 16.06 6.83 6.25
CA GLU A 61 15.48 8.00 5.58
C GLU A 61 14.02 8.22 5.99
N TYR A 62 13.26 7.14 6.16
CA TYR A 62 11.83 7.15 6.48
C TYR A 62 11.55 6.35 7.73
N SER A 63 10.87 6.96 8.70
CA SER A 63 10.47 6.26 9.93
C SER A 63 9.55 5.08 9.62
N LEU A 64 9.92 3.91 10.10
CA LEU A 64 9.10 2.70 10.02
C LEU A 64 8.17 2.65 11.23
N LEU A 65 6.86 2.58 10.98
CA LEU A 65 5.83 2.51 12.00
C LEU A 65 5.21 1.12 12.04
N SER A 66 4.88 0.66 13.23
CA SER A 66 3.95 -0.45 13.41
C SER A 66 2.55 -0.06 12.91
N LEU A 67 1.67 -1.04 12.71
CA LEU A 67 0.27 -0.79 12.35
C LEU A 67 -0.48 0.06 13.40
N ALA A 68 -0.13 -0.09 14.67
CA ALA A 68 -0.72 0.70 15.74
C ALA A 68 -0.29 2.17 15.68
N GLU A 69 1.02 2.42 15.58
CA GLU A 69 1.59 3.77 15.46
C GLU A 69 1.13 4.48 14.18
N ALA A 70 1.07 3.76 13.06
CA ALA A 70 0.64 4.32 11.78
C ALA A 70 -0.78 4.88 11.87
N ARG A 71 -1.70 4.16 12.51
CA ARG A 71 -3.09 4.60 12.66
C ARG A 71 -3.22 5.99 13.31
N GLU A 72 -2.30 6.35 14.21
CA GLU A 72 -2.34 7.61 14.96
C GLU A 72 -1.53 8.72 14.29
N ASN A 73 -0.63 8.36 13.39
CA ASN A 73 0.35 9.28 12.84
C ASN A 73 0.17 9.62 11.37
N ILE A 74 -0.76 8.98 10.65
CA ILE A 74 -0.95 9.21 9.22
C ILE A 74 -2.35 9.74 8.91
N ASP A 75 -2.44 10.52 7.85
CA ASP A 75 -3.69 11.03 7.29
C ASP A 75 -4.12 10.20 6.07
N VAL A 76 -3.12 9.64 5.35
CA VAL A 76 -3.34 8.78 4.17
C VAL A 76 -2.45 7.55 4.26
N ALA A 77 -3.04 6.37 4.09
CA ALA A 77 -2.33 5.12 3.90
C ALA A 77 -2.28 4.76 2.42
N ILE A 78 -1.11 4.39 1.91
CA ILE A 78 -0.95 3.84 0.56
C ILE A 78 -0.57 2.37 0.72
N GLU A 79 -1.47 1.49 0.30
CA GLU A 79 -1.23 0.04 0.25
C GLU A 79 -0.47 -0.30 -1.03
N LEU A 80 0.80 -0.66 -0.91
CA LEU A 80 1.68 -0.95 -2.04
C LEU A 80 2.43 -2.27 -1.88
N SER A 81 3.26 -2.39 -0.85
CA SER A 81 4.02 -3.61 -0.57
C SER A 81 3.60 -4.19 0.77
N GLY A 82 2.84 -5.25 0.70
CA GLY A 82 2.20 -5.84 1.88
C GLY A 82 0.81 -5.29 2.13
N ALA A 83 -0.08 -6.23 2.38
CA ALA A 83 -1.49 -5.95 2.51
C ALA A 83 -1.83 -5.40 3.89
N LEU A 84 -2.68 -4.40 3.91
CA LEU A 84 -3.27 -3.86 5.13
C LEU A 84 -4.51 -4.68 5.50
N ASP A 85 -4.64 -5.03 6.76
CA ASP A 85 -5.79 -5.76 7.25
C ASP A 85 -7.09 -4.93 7.13
N THR A 86 -8.18 -5.57 6.69
CA THR A 86 -9.47 -4.89 6.47
C THR A 86 -9.98 -4.21 7.75
N SER A 87 -9.77 -4.80 8.92
CA SER A 87 -10.18 -4.19 10.19
C SER A 87 -9.35 -2.95 10.52
N TRP A 88 -8.07 -2.96 10.17
CA TRP A 88 -7.20 -1.81 10.31
C TRP A 88 -7.62 -0.67 9.37
N ILE A 89 -7.90 -0.99 8.11
CA ILE A 89 -8.42 -0.04 7.10
C ILE A 89 -9.71 0.63 7.61
N LYS A 90 -10.66 -0.15 8.09
CA LYS A 90 -11.93 0.38 8.63
C LYS A 90 -11.71 1.35 9.79
N ARG A 91 -10.73 1.07 10.67
CA ARG A 91 -10.40 1.97 11.80
C ARG A 91 -9.77 3.27 11.33
N VAL A 92 -8.82 3.23 10.39
CA VAL A 92 -8.22 4.44 9.79
C VAL A 92 -9.30 5.31 9.15
N ARG A 93 -10.18 4.72 8.36
CA ARG A 93 -11.28 5.45 7.71
C ARG A 93 -12.29 6.03 8.71
N ALA A 94 -12.56 5.33 9.81
CA ALA A 94 -13.46 5.80 10.87
C ALA A 94 -12.93 7.06 11.59
N THR A 95 -11.63 7.29 11.60
CA THR A 95 -10.98 8.49 12.14
C THR A 95 -10.78 9.60 11.10
N GLY A 96 -11.32 9.45 9.89
CA GLY A 96 -11.20 10.42 8.79
C GLY A 96 -9.98 10.23 7.89
N GLY A 97 -9.14 9.25 8.18
CA GLY A 97 -8.01 8.87 7.32
C GLY A 97 -8.48 8.29 5.98
N LYS A 98 -7.62 8.35 4.99
CA LYS A 98 -7.86 7.82 3.64
C LYS A 98 -6.94 6.65 3.32
N VAL A 99 -7.42 5.76 2.47
CA VAL A 99 -6.65 4.61 2.00
C VAL A 99 -6.61 4.60 0.48
N VAL A 100 -5.42 4.52 -0.08
CA VAL A 100 -5.17 4.35 -1.51
C VAL A 100 -4.61 2.96 -1.74
N TYR A 101 -5.20 2.21 -2.64
CA TYR A 101 -4.60 0.97 -3.11
C TYR A 101 -3.77 1.27 -4.37
N HIS A 102 -2.45 1.17 -4.24
CA HIS A 102 -1.54 1.32 -5.38
C HIS A 102 -1.25 -0.04 -6.00
N ASN A 103 -1.97 -0.36 -7.07
CA ASN A 103 -1.81 -1.62 -7.76
C ASN A 103 -0.59 -1.58 -8.69
N CYS A 104 0.49 -2.23 -8.27
CA CYS A 104 1.69 -2.45 -9.06
C CYS A 104 1.74 -3.86 -9.70
N GLY A 105 0.80 -4.72 -9.34
CA GLY A 105 0.66 -6.07 -9.89
C GLY A 105 -0.19 -6.10 -11.15
N GLN A 106 -0.25 -7.29 -11.77
CA GLN A 106 -1.13 -7.55 -12.89
C GLN A 106 -2.57 -7.77 -12.38
N PRO A 107 -3.54 -6.89 -12.69
CA PRO A 107 -4.92 -7.03 -12.20
C PRO A 107 -5.59 -8.33 -12.58
N TYR A 108 -5.26 -8.87 -13.74
CA TYR A 108 -5.76 -10.19 -14.15
C TYR A 108 -5.39 -11.27 -13.13
N ALA A 109 -4.11 -11.37 -12.78
CA ALA A 109 -3.61 -12.39 -11.86
C ALA A 109 -4.11 -12.19 -10.43
N SER A 110 -4.28 -10.96 -9.99
CA SER A 110 -4.69 -10.67 -8.61
C SER A 110 -6.20 -10.71 -8.36
N LEU A 111 -7.02 -10.49 -9.40
CA LEU A 111 -8.47 -10.35 -9.27
C LEU A 111 -9.26 -11.28 -10.19
N VAL A 112 -8.93 -11.33 -11.48
CA VAL A 112 -9.71 -12.08 -12.47
C VAL A 112 -9.46 -13.58 -12.35
N GLU A 113 -8.20 -13.98 -12.34
CA GLU A 113 -7.80 -15.38 -12.25
C GLU A 113 -8.31 -16.07 -10.98
N PRO A 114 -8.19 -15.50 -9.77
CA PRO A 114 -8.78 -16.07 -8.57
C PRO A 114 -10.30 -16.29 -8.68
N THR A 115 -10.99 -15.35 -9.32
CA THR A 115 -12.44 -15.47 -9.53
C THR A 115 -12.78 -16.64 -10.48
N ILE A 116 -12.05 -16.80 -11.57
CA ILE A 116 -12.22 -17.89 -12.53
C ILE A 116 -12.03 -19.25 -11.85
N PHE A 117 -11.04 -19.35 -10.97
CA PHE A 117 -10.72 -20.59 -10.25
C PHE A 117 -11.47 -20.74 -8.91
N ASN A 118 -12.47 -19.88 -8.67
CA ASN A 118 -13.26 -19.86 -7.43
C ASN A 118 -12.37 -19.81 -6.15
N LYS A 119 -11.33 -19.01 -6.19
CA LYS A 119 -10.43 -18.76 -5.07
C LYS A 119 -10.64 -17.35 -4.53
N PRO A 120 -10.59 -17.15 -3.20
CA PRO A 120 -10.70 -15.82 -2.64
C PRO A 120 -9.55 -14.95 -3.11
N SER A 121 -9.86 -13.73 -3.58
CA SER A 121 -8.85 -12.71 -3.84
C SER A 121 -8.73 -11.80 -2.62
N PHE A 122 -7.53 -11.65 -2.10
CA PHE A 122 -7.26 -10.76 -0.99
C PHE A 122 -7.58 -9.30 -1.32
N PHE A 123 -7.41 -8.91 -2.58
CA PHE A 123 -7.62 -7.54 -3.05
C PHE A 123 -9.03 -7.30 -3.63
N GLY A 124 -9.89 -8.32 -3.63
CA GLY A 124 -11.25 -8.23 -4.19
C GLY A 124 -12.30 -7.68 -3.23
N ASP A 125 -11.90 -7.18 -2.05
CA ASP A 125 -12.85 -6.63 -1.08
C ASP A 125 -13.30 -5.23 -1.53
N ALA A 126 -14.61 -5.08 -1.73
CA ALA A 126 -15.23 -3.79 -1.91
C ALA A 126 -15.05 -2.96 -0.62
N GLU A 127 -14.84 -1.67 -0.75
CA GLU A 127 -14.60 -0.77 0.38
C GLU A 127 -13.19 -0.85 1.00
N ARG A 128 -12.26 -1.54 0.35
CA ARG A 128 -10.88 -1.63 0.80
C ARG A 128 -10.13 -0.29 0.76
N CYS A 129 -10.46 0.58 -0.20
CA CYS A 129 -9.76 1.84 -0.41
C CYS A 129 -10.71 2.97 -0.82
N ASP A 130 -10.24 4.18 -0.71
CA ASP A 130 -10.93 5.39 -1.16
C ASP A 130 -10.56 5.76 -2.60
N ALA A 131 -9.43 5.28 -3.09
CA ALA A 131 -8.98 5.40 -4.49
C ALA A 131 -8.03 4.25 -4.85
N VAL A 132 -7.98 3.93 -6.14
CA VAL A 132 -6.97 3.03 -6.71
C VAL A 132 -6.01 3.86 -7.55
N TRP A 133 -4.71 3.64 -7.37
CA TRP A 133 -3.68 4.09 -8.29
C TRP A 133 -3.23 2.91 -9.14
N GLN A 134 -3.38 3.07 -10.46
CA GLN A 134 -3.11 2.04 -11.45
C GLN A 134 -1.92 2.44 -12.32
N LEU A 135 -1.06 1.50 -12.66
CA LEU A 135 0.01 1.77 -13.61
C LEU A 135 -0.57 2.02 -15.02
N PRO A 136 -0.01 2.96 -15.81
CA PRO A 136 -0.51 3.28 -17.14
C PRO A 136 -0.64 2.07 -18.08
N LYS A 137 0.27 1.11 -17.98
CA LYS A 137 0.24 -0.13 -18.77
C LYS A 137 -1.00 -1.00 -18.51
N ASP A 138 -1.60 -0.84 -17.35
CA ASP A 138 -2.75 -1.63 -16.89
C ASP A 138 -4.07 -0.84 -16.95
N ALA A 139 -4.09 0.33 -17.61
CA ALA A 139 -5.26 1.23 -17.71
C ALA A 139 -6.50 0.55 -18.32
N ILE A 140 -6.31 -0.49 -19.14
CA ILE A 140 -7.40 -1.31 -19.69
C ILE A 140 -8.28 -1.93 -18.59
N PHE A 141 -7.77 -2.10 -17.38
CA PHE A 141 -8.49 -2.67 -16.25
C PHE A 141 -9.17 -1.61 -15.35
N ASN A 142 -9.05 -0.31 -15.64
CA ASN A 142 -9.57 0.76 -14.79
C ASN A 142 -11.06 0.61 -14.47
N ASN A 143 -11.88 0.29 -15.46
CA ASN A 143 -13.31 0.11 -15.26
C ASN A 143 -13.61 -1.08 -14.34
N MET A 144 -12.89 -2.19 -14.51
CA MET A 144 -13.02 -3.35 -13.64
C MET A 144 -12.62 -3.01 -12.21
N MET A 145 -11.47 -2.35 -12.02
CA MET A 145 -10.98 -1.94 -10.71
C MET A 145 -11.96 -0.99 -10.01
N SER A 146 -12.53 -0.02 -10.75
CA SER A 146 -13.52 0.90 -10.21
C SER A 146 -14.81 0.19 -9.75
N VAL A 147 -15.26 -0.81 -10.48
CA VAL A 147 -16.44 -1.59 -10.10
C VAL A 147 -16.17 -2.46 -8.87
N ILE A 148 -15.02 -3.14 -8.82
CA ILE A 148 -14.65 -4.02 -7.71
C ILE A 148 -14.47 -3.21 -6.43
N HIS A 149 -13.69 -2.14 -6.48
CA HIS A 149 -13.35 -1.35 -5.29
C HIS A 149 -14.37 -0.25 -4.97
N ARG A 150 -15.32 0.02 -5.86
CA ARG A 150 -16.35 1.07 -5.72
C ARG A 150 -15.77 2.45 -5.42
N CYS A 151 -14.64 2.77 -6.01
CA CYS A 151 -13.95 4.04 -5.84
C CYS A 151 -13.28 4.51 -7.14
N PRO A 152 -12.83 5.78 -7.20
CA PRO A 152 -12.09 6.31 -8.35
C PRO A 152 -10.80 5.54 -8.62
N VAL A 153 -10.47 5.39 -9.90
CA VAL A 153 -9.19 4.83 -10.37
C VAL A 153 -8.43 5.92 -11.11
N HIS A 154 -7.20 6.14 -10.71
CA HIS A 154 -6.27 7.11 -11.31
C HIS A 154 -5.09 6.37 -11.94
N THR A 155 -4.67 6.83 -13.10
CA THR A 155 -3.57 6.24 -13.88
C THR A 155 -2.49 7.28 -14.12
#